data_4b3a807e4f55366dfafefbc596f14795
#
_entry.id   4b3a807e4f55366dfafefbc596f14795
#
_cell.length_a   1.000
_cell.length_b   1.000
_cell.length_c   1.000
_cell.angle_alpha   90.00
_cell.angle_beta   90.00
_cell.angle_gamma   90.00
#
_symmetry.space_group_name_H-M   'P 1'
#
loop_
_entity.id
_entity.type
_entity.pdbx_description
1 polymer ?
#
loop_
_entity_poly.entity_id
_entity_poly.type
_entity_poly.pdbx_seq_one_letter_code
_entity_poly.pdbx_strand_id
1 'polypeptide(L)'
;MKRLVLAAALCAMAGTASAQDAALGTWQTEVDDGNYAHVTLNMCGAAVCGDIDRTFDANGENQSPNIGRRLVIDMVPQGDGTYEGSVWRPSNARIYIGRMELNGDRLTLRGCVAGGLFCARQTWARIN
;
A
#
# COMPACT_ATOMS: atom_id res chain seq x y z
N MET A 1 -46.78 -15.91 42.50
CA MET A 1 -45.33 -16.01 42.34
C MET A 1 -44.93 -15.38 41.04
N LYS A 2 -44.28 -14.24 41.10
CA LYS A 2 -43.78 -13.57 39.91
C LYS A 2 -42.41 -14.14 39.58
N ARG A 3 -42.29 -14.78 38.45
CA ARG A 3 -40.99 -15.15 37.91
C ARG A 3 -40.46 -13.97 37.16
N LEU A 4 -39.44 -13.35 37.68
CA LEU A 4 -38.62 -12.42 36.94
C LEU A 4 -37.77 -13.22 35.95
N VAL A 5 -38.14 -13.16 34.68
CA VAL A 5 -37.28 -13.62 33.62
C VAL A 5 -36.34 -12.44 33.38
N LEU A 6 -35.14 -12.50 33.93
CA LEU A 6 -34.05 -11.66 33.46
C LEU A 6 -33.69 -12.15 32.07
N ALA A 7 -34.20 -11.46 31.06
CA ALA A 7 -33.63 -11.54 29.75
C ALA A 7 -32.25 -10.86 29.84
N ALA A 8 -31.21 -11.67 29.99
CA ALA A 8 -29.87 -11.20 29.77
C ALA A 8 -29.79 -10.77 28.30
N ALA A 9 -29.89 -9.47 28.07
CA ALA A 9 -29.53 -8.93 26.80
C ALA A 9 -28.05 -9.21 26.63
N LEU A 10 -27.70 -10.26 25.91
CA LEU A 10 -26.38 -10.42 25.36
C LEU A 10 -26.22 -9.27 24.37
N CYS A 11 -25.63 -8.18 24.83
CA CYS A 11 -24.96 -7.30 23.94
C CYS A 11 -23.79 -8.09 23.33
N ALA A 12 -24.05 -8.75 22.21
CA ALA A 12 -22.98 -9.17 21.34
C ALA A 12 -22.28 -7.89 20.93
N MET A 13 -21.23 -7.55 21.66
CA MET A 13 -20.23 -6.66 21.12
C MET A 13 -19.64 -7.43 19.94
N ALA A 14 -20.23 -7.23 18.77
CA ALA A 14 -19.55 -7.52 17.54
C ALA A 14 -18.32 -6.62 17.58
N GLY A 15 -17.20 -7.16 18.07
CA GLY A 15 -15.91 -6.54 17.88
C GLY A 15 -15.82 -6.30 16.39
N THR A 16 -15.85 -5.03 15.96
CA THR A 16 -15.45 -4.68 14.63
C THR A 16 -13.98 -5.07 14.54
N ALA A 17 -13.72 -6.31 14.14
CA ALA A 17 -12.41 -6.65 13.60
C ALA A 17 -12.24 -5.68 12.45
N SER A 18 -11.40 -4.65 12.63
CA SER A 18 -10.97 -3.83 11.53
C SER A 18 -10.28 -4.77 10.56
N ALA A 19 -10.96 -5.09 9.45
CA ALA A 19 -10.36 -5.83 8.39
C ALA A 19 -9.09 -5.07 7.98
N GLN A 20 -7.95 -5.73 8.03
CA GLN A 20 -6.71 -5.17 7.51
C GLN A 20 -6.93 -4.79 6.06
N ASP A 21 -6.38 -3.66 5.65
CA ASP A 21 -6.42 -3.24 4.26
C ASP A 21 -5.81 -4.34 3.38
N ALA A 22 -6.49 -4.70 2.30
CA ALA A 22 -6.07 -5.79 1.44
C ALA A 22 -4.77 -5.49 0.67
N ALA A 23 -4.34 -4.22 0.61
CA ALA A 23 -3.07 -3.84 0.00
C ALA A 23 -1.86 -4.08 0.89
N LEU A 24 -2.04 -4.37 2.18
CA LEU A 24 -0.92 -4.62 3.09
C LEU A 24 -0.16 -5.87 2.69
N GLY A 25 1.15 -5.86 2.91
CA GLY A 25 2.07 -6.94 2.58
C GLY A 25 3.25 -6.46 1.77
N THR A 26 3.98 -7.40 1.18
CA THR A 26 5.18 -7.12 0.40
C THR A 26 4.92 -7.30 -1.08
N TRP A 27 5.37 -6.33 -1.85
CA TRP A 27 5.15 -6.23 -3.29
C TRP A 27 6.48 -6.07 -4.02
N GLN A 28 6.57 -6.67 -5.20
CA GLN A 28 7.69 -6.47 -6.10
C GLN A 28 7.33 -5.43 -7.16
N THR A 29 8.16 -4.41 -7.28
CA THR A 29 7.99 -3.36 -8.28
C THR A 29 8.38 -3.85 -9.67
N GLU A 30 7.97 -3.14 -10.72
CA GLU A 30 8.58 -3.29 -12.03
C GLU A 30 9.99 -2.72 -12.05
N VAL A 31 10.76 -3.11 -13.05
CA VAL A 31 12.08 -2.55 -13.29
C VAL A 31 11.95 -1.10 -13.76
N ASP A 32 12.66 -0.19 -13.09
CA ASP A 32 12.77 1.20 -13.46
C ASP A 32 14.25 1.60 -13.43
N ASP A 33 14.78 2.04 -14.55
CA ASP A 33 16.21 2.40 -14.71
C ASP A 33 17.15 1.27 -14.27
N GLY A 34 16.81 0.03 -14.67
CA GLY A 34 17.60 -1.16 -14.38
C GLY A 34 17.48 -1.71 -12.95
N ASN A 35 16.65 -1.11 -12.11
CA ASN A 35 16.48 -1.48 -10.71
C ASN A 35 15.03 -1.82 -10.39
N TYR A 36 14.83 -2.74 -9.44
CA TYR A 36 13.52 -2.99 -8.85
C TYR A 36 13.67 -3.21 -7.34
N ALA A 37 12.56 -3.23 -6.64
CA ALA A 37 12.55 -3.33 -5.20
C ALA A 37 11.42 -4.21 -4.69
N HIS A 38 11.60 -4.69 -3.47
CA HIS A 38 10.50 -5.16 -2.64
C HIS A 38 10.07 -4.03 -1.71
N VAL A 39 8.79 -3.73 -1.73
CA VAL A 39 8.18 -2.66 -0.93
C VAL A 39 7.15 -3.28 0.00
N THR A 40 7.26 -3.05 1.28
CA THR A 40 6.28 -3.51 2.27
C THR A 40 5.31 -2.40 2.60
N LEU A 41 4.02 -2.67 2.36
CA LEU A 41 2.93 -1.76 2.66
C LEU A 41 2.38 -2.04 4.06
N ASN A 42 2.28 -1.01 4.87
CA ASN A 42 1.71 -1.02 6.21
C ASN A 42 0.78 0.18 6.40
N MET A 43 -0.07 0.13 7.41
CA MET A 43 -0.86 1.30 7.79
C MET A 43 0.04 2.37 8.41
N CYS A 44 -0.17 3.61 8.02
CA CYS A 44 0.42 4.81 8.64
C CYS A 44 -0.75 5.74 9.01
N GLY A 45 -1.36 5.50 10.18
CA GLY A 45 -2.64 6.09 10.53
C GLY A 45 -3.79 5.47 9.71
N ALA A 46 -4.63 6.31 9.11
CA ALA A 46 -5.74 5.86 8.25
C ALA A 46 -5.33 5.65 6.78
N ALA A 47 -4.07 5.87 6.44
CA ALA A 47 -3.53 5.71 5.10
C ALA A 47 -2.60 4.50 5.02
N VAL A 48 -2.25 4.11 3.80
CA VAL A 48 -1.26 3.07 3.51
C VAL A 48 0.05 3.73 3.11
N CYS A 49 1.14 3.30 3.75
CA CYS A 49 2.50 3.70 3.40
C CYS A 49 3.33 2.49 3.01
N GLY A 50 4.35 2.68 2.20
CA GLY A 50 5.23 1.61 1.80
C GLY A 50 6.69 2.00 1.85
N ASP A 51 7.50 1.16 2.49
CA ASP A 51 8.93 1.36 2.64
C ASP A 51 9.69 0.30 1.84
N ILE A 52 10.81 0.72 1.25
CA ILE A 52 11.68 -0.17 0.49
C ILE A 52 12.40 -1.11 1.46
N ASP A 53 12.17 -2.42 1.32
CA ASP A 53 12.81 -3.45 2.13
C ASP A 53 14.07 -4.01 1.49
N ARG A 54 14.01 -4.28 0.19
CA ARG A 54 15.06 -4.91 -0.58
C ARG A 54 15.19 -4.23 -1.92
N THR A 55 16.40 -4.19 -2.42
CA THR A 55 16.71 -3.63 -3.74
C THR A 55 17.48 -4.61 -4.59
N PHE A 56 17.25 -4.54 -5.90
CA PHE A 56 17.78 -5.47 -6.89
C PHE A 56 18.18 -4.72 -8.16
N ASP A 57 19.19 -5.24 -8.81
CA ASP A 57 19.58 -4.84 -10.18
C ASP A 57 19.79 -6.07 -11.06
N ALA A 58 20.38 -5.92 -12.23
CA ALA A 58 20.63 -7.03 -13.15
C ALA A 58 21.55 -8.13 -12.58
N ASN A 59 22.33 -7.81 -11.55
CA ASN A 59 23.25 -8.74 -10.87
C ASN A 59 22.62 -9.41 -9.64
N GLY A 60 21.38 -9.07 -9.29
CA GLY A 60 20.66 -9.61 -8.15
C GLY A 60 20.48 -8.61 -7.03
N GLU A 61 20.26 -9.14 -5.82
CA GLU A 61 20.05 -8.30 -4.62
C GLU A 61 21.29 -7.49 -4.27
N ASN A 62 21.07 -6.23 -3.89
CA ASN A 62 22.13 -5.31 -3.51
C ASN A 62 21.77 -4.52 -2.25
N GLN A 63 22.70 -3.71 -1.76
CA GLN A 63 22.53 -2.83 -0.61
C GLN A 63 22.48 -1.37 -1.08
N SER A 64 21.33 -0.96 -1.59
CA SER A 64 21.11 0.42 -1.99
C SER A 64 20.92 1.34 -0.78
N PRO A 65 21.35 2.61 -0.85
CA PRO A 65 21.01 3.61 0.17
C PRO A 65 19.51 3.91 0.24
N ASN A 66 18.72 3.43 -0.72
CA ASN A 66 17.27 3.62 -0.74
C ASN A 66 16.51 2.64 0.17
N ILE A 67 17.18 1.59 0.70
CA ILE A 67 16.56 0.68 1.67
C ILE A 67 16.11 1.47 2.90
N GLY A 68 14.86 1.27 3.31
CA GLY A 68 14.22 1.98 4.41
C GLY A 68 13.52 3.28 4.00
N ARG A 69 13.69 3.75 2.76
CA ARG A 69 13.00 4.95 2.29
C ARG A 69 11.53 4.68 1.97
N ARG A 70 10.70 5.68 2.26
CA ARG A 70 9.26 5.60 1.97
C ARG A 70 9.00 5.93 0.50
N LEU A 71 8.52 4.94 -0.24
CA LEU A 71 8.17 5.07 -1.65
C LEU A 71 6.67 5.37 -1.83
N VAL A 72 5.82 4.68 -1.10
CA VAL A 72 4.37 4.91 -1.08
C VAL A 72 4.04 5.78 0.12
N ILE A 73 3.47 6.96 -0.13
CA ILE A 73 3.32 8.02 0.88
C ILE A 73 1.83 8.33 1.04
N ASP A 74 1.29 8.05 2.24
CA ASP A 74 -0.05 8.46 2.66
C ASP A 74 -1.15 8.16 1.61
N MET A 75 -1.18 6.93 1.12
CA MET A 75 -2.21 6.47 0.19
C MET A 75 -3.52 6.23 0.92
N VAL A 76 -4.45 7.14 0.76
CA VAL A 76 -5.75 7.11 1.41
C VAL A 76 -6.71 6.22 0.63
N PRO A 77 -7.27 5.16 1.28
CA PRO A 77 -8.27 4.31 0.63
C PRO A 77 -9.53 5.11 0.24
N GLN A 78 -10.01 4.89 -0.98
CA GLN A 78 -11.21 5.54 -1.49
C GLN A 78 -12.48 4.69 -1.29
N GLY A 79 -12.35 3.46 -0.80
CA GLY A 79 -13.46 2.55 -0.52
C GLY A 79 -13.87 1.64 -1.68
N ASP A 80 -13.20 1.75 -2.82
CA ASP A 80 -13.49 1.00 -4.07
C ASP A 80 -12.29 0.19 -4.58
N GLY A 81 -11.28 -0.05 -3.73
CA GLY A 81 -10.02 -0.71 -4.10
C GLY A 81 -9.00 0.25 -4.70
N THR A 82 -9.29 1.54 -4.76
CA THR A 82 -8.36 2.59 -5.18
C THR A 82 -7.86 3.41 -4.00
N TYR A 83 -6.72 4.08 -4.20
CA TYR A 83 -6.03 4.86 -3.19
C TYR A 83 -5.44 6.11 -3.82
N GLU A 84 -5.42 7.20 -3.07
CA GLU A 84 -4.84 8.46 -3.50
C GLU A 84 -3.87 9.01 -2.45
N GLY A 85 -2.70 9.44 -2.90
CA GLY A 85 -1.66 10.00 -2.05
C GLY A 85 -0.48 10.48 -2.87
N SER A 86 0.73 10.09 -2.48
CA SER A 86 1.96 10.45 -3.16
C SER A 86 2.87 9.24 -3.35
N VAL A 87 3.75 9.33 -4.31
CA VAL A 87 4.77 8.30 -4.59
C VAL A 87 6.11 8.96 -4.85
N TRP A 88 7.15 8.42 -4.22
CA TRP A 88 8.54 8.82 -4.46
C TRP A 88 9.16 7.88 -5.48
N ARG A 89 9.78 8.45 -6.53
CA ARG A 89 10.46 7.67 -7.56
C ARG A 89 11.96 7.62 -7.30
N PRO A 90 12.55 6.44 -7.05
CA PRO A 90 13.97 6.32 -6.75
C PRO A 90 14.90 6.82 -7.88
N SER A 91 14.53 6.59 -9.14
CA SER A 91 15.40 6.88 -10.29
C SER A 91 15.67 8.37 -10.50
N ASN A 92 14.79 9.26 -10.01
CA ASN A 92 14.98 10.71 -10.13
C ASN A 92 14.77 11.47 -8.82
N ALA A 93 14.48 10.74 -7.72
CA ALA A 93 14.26 11.28 -6.39
C ALA A 93 13.13 12.32 -6.30
N ARG A 94 12.12 12.23 -7.17
CA ARG A 94 10.98 13.14 -7.19
C ARG A 94 9.75 12.50 -6.55
N ILE A 95 8.89 13.35 -5.99
CA ILE A 95 7.57 12.97 -5.48
C ILE A 95 6.52 13.35 -6.52
N TYR A 96 5.64 12.41 -6.79
CA TYR A 96 4.52 12.55 -7.72
C TYR A 96 3.19 12.40 -7.00
N ILE A 97 2.12 12.92 -7.60
CA ILE A 97 0.77 12.53 -7.20
C ILE A 97 0.67 11.02 -7.41
N GLY A 98 0.30 10.29 -6.35
CA GLY A 98 0.24 8.83 -6.36
C GLY A 98 -1.20 8.34 -6.41
N ARG A 99 -1.45 7.35 -7.24
CA ARG A 99 -2.70 6.60 -7.25
C ARG A 99 -2.38 5.11 -7.27
N MET A 100 -3.14 4.34 -6.53
CA MET A 100 -3.04 2.89 -6.53
C MET A 100 -4.40 2.27 -6.81
N GLU A 101 -4.37 1.11 -7.45
CA GLU A 101 -5.54 0.27 -7.64
C GLU A 101 -5.15 -1.17 -7.32
N LEU A 102 -5.86 -1.76 -6.36
CA LEU A 102 -5.66 -3.13 -5.95
C LEU A 102 -6.58 -4.05 -6.75
N ASN A 103 -6.01 -5.09 -7.33
CA ASN A 103 -6.74 -6.12 -8.07
C ASN A 103 -6.15 -7.50 -7.73
N GLY A 104 -6.62 -8.09 -6.63
CA GLY A 104 -6.10 -9.35 -6.10
C GLY A 104 -4.63 -9.23 -5.70
N ASP A 105 -3.76 -10.01 -6.34
CA ASP A 105 -2.32 -10.02 -6.10
C ASP A 105 -1.54 -9.08 -7.01
N ARG A 106 -2.23 -8.15 -7.67
CA ARG A 106 -1.65 -7.09 -8.48
C ARG A 106 -2.02 -5.74 -7.94
N LEU A 107 -1.05 -4.86 -7.90
CA LEU A 107 -1.21 -3.48 -7.47
C LEU A 107 -0.72 -2.57 -8.60
N THR A 108 -1.63 -1.83 -9.20
CA THR A 108 -1.28 -0.81 -10.19
C THR A 108 -0.97 0.49 -9.46
N LEU A 109 0.26 0.97 -9.63
CA LEU A 109 0.73 2.24 -9.07
C LEU A 109 0.89 3.25 -10.20
N ARG A 110 0.35 4.46 -9.99
CA ARG A 110 0.51 5.58 -10.92
C ARG A 110 1.19 6.73 -10.22
N GLY A 111 2.19 7.30 -10.92
CA GLY A 111 2.79 8.58 -10.56
C GLY A 111 2.38 9.62 -11.58
N CYS A 112 1.75 10.70 -11.14
CA CYS A 112 1.10 11.67 -12.02
C CYS A 112 1.69 13.07 -11.84
N VAL A 113 1.65 13.84 -12.93
CA VAL A 113 2.03 15.26 -12.98
C VAL A 113 0.88 16.08 -13.54
N ALA A 114 1.02 17.41 -13.54
CA ALA A 114 0.03 18.35 -14.06
C ALA A 114 -1.37 18.14 -13.45
N GLY A 115 -1.44 18.04 -12.10
CA GLY A 115 -2.69 17.87 -11.37
C GLY A 115 -3.34 16.50 -11.58
N GLY A 116 -2.58 15.49 -12.01
CA GLY A 116 -3.07 14.14 -12.28
C GLY A 116 -3.44 13.88 -13.73
N LEU A 117 -3.15 14.82 -14.62
CA LEU A 117 -3.51 14.71 -16.04
C LEU A 117 -2.62 13.70 -16.80
N PHE A 118 -1.33 13.64 -16.47
CA PHE A 118 -0.37 12.74 -17.10
C PHE A 118 0.19 11.79 -16.07
N CYS A 119 0.03 10.48 -16.30
CA CYS A 119 0.46 9.45 -15.38
C CYS A 119 1.34 8.41 -16.08
N ALA A 120 2.42 8.01 -15.40
CA ALA A 120 3.14 6.77 -15.69
C ALA A 120 2.68 5.72 -14.69
N ARG A 121 2.61 4.46 -15.11
CA ARG A 121 2.14 3.37 -14.26
C ARG A 121 3.11 2.21 -14.20
N GLN A 122 3.09 1.52 -13.07
CA GLN A 122 3.68 0.21 -12.87
C GLN A 122 2.63 -0.76 -12.33
N THR A 123 2.77 -2.02 -12.63
CA THR A 123 2.02 -3.09 -11.98
C THR A 123 2.96 -3.88 -11.10
N TRP A 124 2.66 -3.88 -9.81
CA TRP A 124 3.43 -4.61 -8.81
C TRP A 124 2.80 -5.97 -8.54
N ALA A 125 3.62 -6.97 -8.29
CA ALA A 125 3.19 -8.32 -7.96
C ALA A 125 3.32 -8.55 -6.45
N ARG A 126 2.29 -9.17 -5.84
CA ARG A 126 2.36 -9.56 -4.44
C ARG A 126 3.38 -10.69 -4.27
N ILE A 127 4.25 -10.52 -3.26
CA ILE A 127 5.21 -11.54 -2.85
C ILE A 127 4.73 -12.23 -1.58
N ASN A 128 4.19 -11.44 -0.68
CA ASN A 128 3.80 -11.97 0.62
C ASN A 128 2.62 -11.20 1.24
#